data_e04287cc2426b3d120cf54412628b43e
#
_entry.id   e04287cc2426b3d120cf54412628b43e
#
_cell.length_a   1.000
_cell.length_b   1.000
_cell.length_c   1.000
_cell.angle_alpha   90.00
_cell.angle_beta   90.00
_cell.angle_gamma   90.00
#
_symmetry.space_group_name_H-M   'P 1'
#
loop_
_entity.id
_entity.type
_entity.pdbx_description
1 polymer ?
#
loop_
_entity_poly.entity_id
_entity_poly.type
_entity_poly.pdbx_seq_one_letter_code
_entity_poly.pdbx_strand_id
1 'polypeptide(L)'
;MQTRKLGKSNLEVSALGLGCMGMSFSYGPPKDKQEMTALLRAAVERGVTFFDTAEVYGPFINEELVGEALAPFRKQVVIATKFGFDLSPDFDPRGMKGLPGLNSRPEHIKQVAEASLKRLRIDAIDLFYQHRVDPNVPDVYFC
;
A
#
# COMPACT_ATOMS: atom_id res chain seq x y z
N MET A 1 9.80 -18.23 9.78
CA MET A 1 9.04 -17.26 10.60
C MET A 1 7.69 -17.86 10.94
N GLN A 2 7.08 -17.51 12.08
CA GLN A 2 5.69 -17.92 12.37
C GLN A 2 4.71 -17.26 11.39
N THR A 3 3.56 -17.89 11.14
CA THR A 3 2.50 -17.37 10.29
C THR A 3 1.24 -17.03 11.09
N ARG A 4 0.36 -16.22 10.51
CA ARG A 4 -0.94 -15.83 11.03
C ARG A 4 -1.97 -15.83 9.91
N LYS A 5 -3.20 -16.22 10.21
CA LYS A 5 -4.34 -16.03 9.31
C LYS A 5 -4.98 -14.67 9.57
N LEU A 6 -5.22 -13.92 8.52
CA LEU A 6 -5.94 -12.65 8.58
C LEU A 6 -7.44 -12.89 8.41
N GLY A 7 -8.18 -12.64 9.50
CA GLY A 7 -9.64 -12.80 9.49
C GLY A 7 -10.08 -14.21 9.15
N LYS A 8 -11.18 -14.30 8.37
CA LYS A 8 -11.82 -15.57 7.96
C LYS A 8 -11.54 -15.96 6.50
N SER A 9 -10.78 -15.16 5.77
CA SER A 9 -10.52 -15.33 4.33
C SER A 9 -9.48 -16.41 4.00
N ASN A 10 -8.88 -17.06 5.00
CA ASN A 10 -7.73 -17.96 4.86
C ASN A 10 -6.44 -17.30 4.32
N LEU A 11 -6.39 -15.98 4.23
CA LEU A 11 -5.16 -15.28 3.87
C LEU A 11 -4.12 -15.48 4.98
N GLU A 12 -3.08 -16.22 4.66
CA GLU A 12 -2.00 -16.52 5.59
C GLU A 12 -0.78 -15.66 5.31
N VAL A 13 -0.24 -15.03 6.35
CA VAL A 13 0.90 -14.11 6.27
C VAL A 13 1.92 -14.41 7.35
N SER A 14 3.15 -13.92 7.18
CA SER A 14 4.15 -13.92 8.26
C SER A 14 3.64 -13.12 9.47
N ALA A 15 3.98 -13.58 10.67
CA ALA A 15 3.56 -12.92 11.91
C ALA A 15 4.07 -11.47 12.07
N LEU A 16 5.16 -11.15 11.35
CA LEU A 16 5.68 -9.79 11.18
C LEU A 16 5.43 -9.35 9.74
N GLY A 17 4.82 -8.18 9.56
CA GLY A 17 4.70 -7.51 8.27
C GLY A 17 5.66 -6.34 8.17
N LEU A 18 6.00 -5.94 6.95
CA LEU A 18 6.81 -4.77 6.67
C LEU A 18 5.94 -3.62 6.16
N GLY A 19 5.84 -2.55 6.96
CA GLY A 19 5.25 -1.29 6.53
C GLY A 19 6.23 -0.52 5.64
N CYS A 20 5.80 -0.16 4.44
CA CYS A 20 6.67 0.45 3.43
C CYS A 20 6.66 1.99 3.45
N MET A 21 5.80 2.63 4.25
CA MET A 21 5.62 4.09 4.26
C MET A 21 6.93 4.86 4.38
N GLY A 22 7.80 4.48 5.32
CA GLY A 22 9.04 5.19 5.62
C GLY A 22 10.08 5.18 4.50
N MET A 23 9.86 4.42 3.42
CA MET A 23 10.76 4.36 2.28
C MET A 23 10.65 5.61 1.39
N SER A 24 9.47 6.24 1.32
CA SER A 24 9.18 7.35 0.43
C SER A 24 8.34 8.46 1.04
N PHE A 25 7.88 8.31 2.29
CA PHE A 25 6.92 9.24 2.88
C PHE A 25 7.10 9.36 4.40
N SER A 26 6.84 10.56 4.96
CA SER A 26 6.69 10.88 6.38
C SER A 26 7.95 10.89 7.26
N TYR A 27 8.90 10.00 7.11
CA TYR A 27 10.10 9.89 7.98
C TYR A 27 11.35 10.52 7.34
N GLY A 28 11.21 11.72 6.79
CA GLY A 28 12.28 12.44 6.10
C GLY A 28 12.19 12.32 4.56
N PRO A 29 13.25 12.70 3.83
CA PRO A 29 13.25 12.63 2.37
C PRO A 29 13.12 11.17 1.91
N PRO A 30 12.60 10.96 0.68
CA PRO A 30 12.58 9.62 0.07
C PRO A 30 13.97 8.99 0.11
N LYS A 31 14.03 7.71 0.46
CA LYS A 31 15.26 6.94 0.51
C LYS A 31 15.70 6.54 -0.88
N ASP A 32 16.97 6.15 -1.01
CA ASP A 32 17.49 5.63 -2.28
C ASP A 32 16.69 4.40 -2.75
N LYS A 33 16.30 4.41 -4.02
CA LYS A 33 15.46 3.35 -4.60
C LYS A 33 16.15 1.99 -4.60
N GLN A 34 17.45 1.95 -4.87
CA GLN A 34 18.21 0.69 -4.93
C GLN A 34 18.36 0.11 -3.53
N GLU A 35 18.65 0.96 -2.55
CA GLU A 35 18.73 0.57 -1.14
C GLU A 35 17.41 0.00 -0.65
N MET A 36 16.28 0.67 -0.93
CA MET A 36 14.95 0.20 -0.51
C MET A 36 14.53 -1.08 -1.23
N THR A 37 14.88 -1.22 -2.50
CA THR A 37 14.68 -2.47 -3.25
C THR A 37 15.45 -3.63 -2.61
N ALA A 38 16.71 -3.41 -2.25
CA ALA A 38 17.51 -4.42 -1.57
C ALA A 38 16.93 -4.79 -0.20
N LEU A 39 16.45 -3.80 0.57
CA LEU A 39 15.80 -4.00 1.86
C LEU A 39 14.54 -4.86 1.73
N LEU A 40 13.66 -4.55 0.77
CA LEU A 40 12.43 -5.31 0.51
C LEU A 40 12.74 -6.79 0.18
N ARG A 41 13.72 -7.02 -0.69
CA ARG A 41 14.15 -8.38 -1.07
C ARG A 41 14.77 -9.14 0.10
N ALA A 42 15.63 -8.47 0.87
CA ALA A 42 16.21 -9.06 2.07
C ALA A 42 15.14 -9.40 3.14
N ALA A 43 14.05 -8.64 3.21
CA ALA A 43 12.93 -8.99 4.09
C ALA A 43 12.25 -10.30 3.63
N VAL A 44 12.02 -10.48 2.32
CA VAL A 44 11.49 -11.74 1.77
C VAL A 44 12.41 -12.91 2.10
N GLU A 45 13.71 -12.76 1.89
CA GLU A 45 14.71 -13.80 2.20
C GLU A 45 14.71 -14.19 3.68
N ARG A 46 14.35 -13.27 4.57
CA ARG A 46 14.19 -13.53 6.01
C ARG A 46 12.80 -14.09 6.39
N GLY A 47 11.95 -14.36 5.40
CA GLY A 47 10.65 -14.99 5.56
C GLY A 47 9.51 -14.00 5.86
N VAL A 48 9.69 -12.70 5.63
CA VAL A 48 8.57 -11.74 5.62
C VAL A 48 7.75 -11.98 4.35
N THR A 49 6.46 -12.23 4.52
CA THR A 49 5.54 -12.42 3.38
C THR A 49 4.46 -11.35 3.29
N PHE A 50 4.37 -10.42 4.24
CA PHE A 50 3.35 -9.39 4.29
C PHE A 50 3.97 -7.99 4.18
N PHE A 51 3.56 -7.26 3.13
CA PHE A 51 4.05 -5.92 2.80
C PHE A 51 2.87 -4.95 2.69
N ASP A 52 2.95 -3.85 3.42
CA ASP A 52 1.88 -2.86 3.52
C ASP A 52 2.32 -1.52 2.92
N THR A 53 1.62 -1.08 1.89
CA THR A 53 1.81 0.19 1.21
C THR A 53 0.52 1.00 1.14
N ALA A 54 0.50 2.13 0.45
CA ALA A 54 -0.68 2.92 0.12
C ALA A 54 -0.40 3.89 -1.02
N GLU A 55 -1.46 4.27 -1.77
CA GLU A 55 -1.36 5.24 -2.85
C GLU A 55 -0.83 6.61 -2.40
N VAL A 56 -1.17 7.05 -1.18
CA VAL A 56 -0.75 8.33 -0.62
C VAL A 56 0.74 8.40 -0.28
N TYR A 57 1.43 7.26 -0.22
CA TYR A 57 2.83 7.24 0.16
C TYR A 57 3.73 7.72 -0.97
N GLY A 58 4.17 8.99 -0.86
CA GLY A 58 5.10 9.63 -1.71
C GLY A 58 4.61 10.33 -2.99
N PRO A 59 3.36 10.78 -3.23
CA PRO A 59 2.24 9.92 -3.60
C PRO A 59 2.60 8.99 -4.76
N PHE A 60 2.03 7.82 -4.78
CA PHE A 60 2.13 6.76 -5.80
C PHE A 60 3.49 6.06 -5.90
N ILE A 61 4.61 6.77 -5.70
CA ILE A 61 5.98 6.22 -5.90
C ILE A 61 6.29 5.03 -4.98
N ASN A 62 5.65 4.94 -3.81
CA ASN A 62 5.83 3.81 -2.91
C ASN A 62 5.26 2.51 -3.50
N GLU A 63 4.08 2.55 -4.09
CA GLU A 63 3.51 1.38 -4.76
C GLU A 63 4.36 0.95 -5.97
N GLU A 64 4.90 1.91 -6.74
CA GLU A 64 5.82 1.59 -7.85
C GLU A 64 7.10 0.92 -7.35
N LEU A 65 7.69 1.42 -6.26
CA LEU A 65 8.85 0.83 -5.62
C LEU A 65 8.58 -0.60 -5.14
N VAL A 66 7.48 -0.78 -4.39
CA VAL A 66 7.09 -2.09 -3.84
C VAL A 66 6.79 -3.08 -4.96
N GLY A 67 6.03 -2.67 -5.98
CA GLY A 67 5.70 -3.50 -7.14
C GLY A 67 6.94 -3.97 -7.89
N GLU A 68 7.88 -3.07 -8.18
CA GLU A 68 9.12 -3.42 -8.87
C GLU A 68 10.03 -4.31 -8.02
N ALA A 69 10.19 -4.00 -6.75
CA ALA A 69 11.06 -4.76 -5.85
C ALA A 69 10.58 -6.18 -5.63
N LEU A 70 9.26 -6.36 -5.47
CA LEU A 70 8.63 -7.64 -5.14
C LEU A 70 8.15 -8.46 -6.34
N ALA A 71 8.23 -7.92 -7.57
CA ALA A 71 7.82 -8.64 -8.78
C ALA A 71 8.41 -10.07 -8.88
N PRO A 72 9.71 -10.31 -8.59
CA PRO A 72 10.28 -11.65 -8.63
C PRO A 72 9.69 -12.61 -7.58
N PHE A 73 9.08 -12.06 -6.53
CA PHE A 73 8.57 -12.81 -5.38
C PHE A 73 7.04 -12.82 -5.30
N ARG A 74 6.34 -12.35 -6.33
CA ARG A 74 4.87 -12.11 -6.30
C ARG A 74 4.07 -13.30 -5.74
N LYS A 75 4.45 -14.52 -6.11
CA LYS A 75 3.77 -15.75 -5.65
C LYS A 75 4.07 -16.12 -4.18
N GLN A 76 5.01 -15.45 -3.54
CA GLN A 76 5.46 -15.75 -2.18
C GLN A 76 5.04 -14.67 -1.18
N VAL A 77 4.49 -13.54 -1.67
CA VAL A 77 4.19 -12.38 -0.84
C VAL A 77 2.73 -11.98 -0.95
N VAL A 78 2.24 -11.38 0.11
CA VAL A 78 0.94 -10.73 0.23
C VAL A 78 1.17 -9.22 0.25
N ILE A 79 0.55 -8.52 -0.67
CA ILE A 79 0.65 -7.06 -0.78
C ILE A 79 -0.67 -6.43 -0.35
N ALA A 80 -0.61 -5.60 0.68
CA ALA A 80 -1.70 -4.77 1.13
C ALA A 80 -1.52 -3.33 0.63
N THR A 81 -2.59 -2.73 0.13
CA THR A 81 -2.64 -1.30 -0.16
C THR A 81 -3.98 -0.70 0.25
N LYS A 82 -4.09 0.62 0.19
CA LYS A 82 -5.18 1.35 0.82
C LYS A 82 -5.81 2.36 -0.13
N PHE A 83 -7.09 2.65 0.08
CA PHE A 83 -7.85 3.72 -0.55
C PHE A 83 -8.40 4.69 0.49
N GLY A 84 -9.00 5.79 0.05
CA GLY A 84 -9.81 6.67 0.88
C GLY A 84 -9.33 8.10 0.99
N PHE A 85 -8.16 8.43 0.44
CA PHE A 85 -7.74 9.81 0.28
C PHE A 85 -8.13 10.34 -1.11
N ASP A 86 -8.45 11.64 -1.17
CA ASP A 86 -8.59 12.39 -2.41
C ASP A 86 -7.26 13.10 -2.69
N LEU A 87 -6.43 12.46 -3.50
CA LEU A 87 -5.12 12.98 -3.86
C LEU A 87 -5.28 13.96 -5.03
N SER A 88 -5.65 15.20 -4.71
CA SER A 88 -5.72 16.27 -5.70
C SER A 88 -4.34 16.56 -6.30
N PRO A 89 -4.26 17.11 -7.53
CA PRO A 89 -2.99 17.52 -8.15
C PRO A 89 -2.17 18.51 -7.33
N ASP A 90 -2.83 19.26 -6.44
CA ASP A 90 -2.21 20.27 -5.58
C ASP A 90 -1.68 19.70 -4.25
N PHE A 91 -1.85 18.39 -4.02
CA PHE A 91 -1.35 17.75 -2.82
C PHE A 91 0.18 17.70 -2.80
N ASP A 92 0.79 18.49 -1.93
CA ASP A 92 2.24 18.45 -1.70
C ASP A 92 2.56 17.61 -0.44
N PRO A 93 3.06 16.38 -0.60
CA PRO A 93 3.42 15.52 0.51
C PRO A 93 4.63 16.04 1.32
N ARG A 94 5.42 16.97 0.75
CA ARG A 94 6.63 17.51 1.39
C ARG A 94 6.33 18.69 2.29
N GLY A 95 5.32 19.49 1.91
CA GLY A 95 4.96 20.72 2.62
C GLY A 95 3.93 20.52 3.72
N MET A 96 3.29 19.37 3.81
CA MET A 96 2.10 19.13 4.65
C MET A 96 1.04 20.23 4.52
N LYS A 97 1.05 20.94 3.42
CA LYS A 97 0.00 21.92 3.08
C LYS A 97 -1.24 21.15 2.60
N GLY A 98 -2.14 20.99 3.52
CA GLY A 98 -3.40 20.31 3.31
C GLY A 98 -3.24 18.80 3.40
N LEU A 99 -3.81 18.19 4.45
CA LEU A 99 -4.11 16.77 4.39
C LEU A 99 -5.00 16.55 3.16
N PRO A 100 -4.77 15.52 2.35
CA PRO A 100 -5.67 15.23 1.23
C PRO A 100 -7.09 15.08 1.77
N GLY A 101 -8.07 15.47 0.98
CA GLY A 101 -9.48 15.21 1.27
C GLY A 101 -9.73 13.72 1.47
N LEU A 102 -10.92 13.38 1.91
CA LEU A 102 -11.36 11.98 1.99
C LEU A 102 -12.34 11.71 0.86
N ASN A 103 -12.22 10.56 0.22
CA ASN A 103 -13.13 10.11 -0.81
C ASN A 103 -13.22 8.58 -0.81
N SER A 104 -14.30 8.08 -0.24
CA SER A 104 -14.57 6.64 -0.18
C SER A 104 -15.79 6.26 -1.02
N ARG A 105 -16.13 7.04 -2.05
CA ARG A 105 -17.19 6.69 -2.98
C ARG A 105 -16.83 5.47 -3.82
N PRO A 106 -17.77 4.58 -4.14
CA PRO A 106 -17.50 3.35 -4.86
C PRO A 106 -16.74 3.53 -6.19
N GLU A 107 -17.09 4.56 -6.95
CA GLU A 107 -16.40 4.89 -8.20
C GLU A 107 -14.95 5.30 -8.00
N HIS A 108 -14.66 6.05 -6.93
CA HIS A 108 -13.29 6.43 -6.58
C HIS A 108 -12.47 5.22 -6.11
N ILE A 109 -13.06 4.38 -5.25
CA ILE A 109 -12.41 3.15 -4.78
C ILE A 109 -11.99 2.26 -5.96
N LYS A 110 -12.89 2.12 -6.96
CA LYS A 110 -12.59 1.35 -8.17
C LYS A 110 -11.42 1.96 -8.96
N GLN A 111 -11.43 3.28 -9.15
CA GLN A 111 -10.33 3.99 -9.82
C GLN A 111 -9.00 3.81 -9.10
N VAL A 112 -9.00 3.94 -7.76
CA VAL A 112 -7.81 3.70 -6.94
C VAL A 112 -7.31 2.27 -7.07
N ALA A 113 -8.20 1.28 -7.00
CA ALA A 113 -7.84 -0.13 -7.16
C ALA A 113 -7.18 -0.40 -8.51
N GLU A 114 -7.78 0.07 -9.61
CA GLU A 114 -7.25 -0.09 -10.96
C GLU A 114 -5.88 0.60 -11.14
N ALA A 115 -5.71 1.77 -10.52
CA ALA A 115 -4.45 2.50 -10.57
C ALA A 115 -3.36 1.81 -9.72
N SER A 116 -3.72 1.31 -8.52
CA SER A 116 -2.80 0.56 -7.65
C SER A 116 -2.33 -0.74 -8.27
N LEU A 117 -3.21 -1.50 -8.94
CA LEU A 117 -2.85 -2.70 -9.70
C LEU A 117 -1.74 -2.40 -10.72
N LYS A 118 -1.88 -1.28 -11.45
CA LYS A 118 -0.88 -0.86 -12.46
C LYS A 118 0.45 -0.48 -11.82
N ARG A 119 0.45 0.33 -10.74
CA ARG A 119 1.66 0.75 -10.04
C ARG A 119 2.39 -0.41 -9.38
N LEU A 120 1.64 -1.30 -8.74
CA LEU A 120 2.16 -2.50 -8.11
C LEU A 120 2.58 -3.59 -9.12
N ARG A 121 2.16 -3.48 -10.40
CA ARG A 121 2.41 -4.46 -11.47
C ARG A 121 1.88 -5.85 -11.13
N ILE A 122 0.66 -5.91 -10.60
CA ILE A 122 -0.02 -7.13 -10.16
C ILE A 122 -1.42 -7.22 -10.78
N ASP A 123 -1.93 -8.43 -10.90
CA ASP A 123 -3.27 -8.71 -11.46
C ASP A 123 -4.36 -8.71 -10.37
N ALA A 124 -3.96 -8.90 -9.12
CA ALA A 124 -4.86 -8.89 -7.98
C ALA A 124 -4.18 -8.28 -6.75
N ILE A 125 -4.90 -7.43 -6.02
CA ILE A 125 -4.52 -6.93 -4.70
C ILE A 125 -4.94 -7.97 -3.67
N ASP A 126 -4.01 -8.41 -2.84
CA ASP A 126 -4.27 -9.47 -1.85
C ASP A 126 -5.10 -8.95 -0.66
N LEU A 127 -4.86 -7.71 -0.24
CA LEU A 127 -5.62 -7.01 0.79
C LEU A 127 -5.80 -5.54 0.43
N PHE A 128 -7.04 -5.11 0.28
CA PHE A 128 -7.39 -3.72 -0.03
C PHE A 128 -8.29 -3.17 1.05
N TYR A 129 -7.92 -2.06 1.68
CA TYR A 129 -8.67 -1.55 2.81
C TYR A 129 -8.67 -0.02 2.91
N GLN A 130 -9.63 0.50 3.65
CA GLN A 130 -9.81 1.92 3.83
C GLN A 130 -8.73 2.50 4.75
N HIS A 131 -8.05 3.55 4.31
CA HIS A 131 -6.97 4.21 5.06
C HIS A 131 -7.50 5.08 6.19
N ARG A 132 -8.56 5.83 5.91
CA ARG A 132 -9.28 6.71 6.84
C ARG A 132 -10.75 6.65 6.56
N VAL A 133 -11.57 6.65 7.60
CA VAL A 133 -13.02 6.70 7.47
C VAL A 133 -13.45 8.04 6.86
N ASP A 134 -14.23 7.98 5.79
CA ASP A 134 -14.88 9.14 5.20
C ASP A 134 -16.27 9.30 5.83
N PRO A 135 -16.49 10.33 6.66
CA PRO A 135 -17.76 10.50 7.37
C PRO A 135 -18.93 10.86 6.45
N ASN A 136 -18.65 11.20 5.19
CA ASN A 136 -19.67 11.58 4.21
C ASN A 136 -20.15 10.41 3.34
N VAL A 137 -19.54 9.23 3.50
CA VAL A 137 -19.88 8.02 2.73
C VAL A 137 -20.24 6.90 3.70
N PRO A 138 -21.45 6.32 3.59
CA PRO A 138 -21.85 5.21 4.44
C PRO A 138 -20.93 3.99 4.30
N ASP A 139 -20.63 3.33 5.40
CA ASP A 139 -19.76 2.16 5.47
C ASP A 139 -20.35 0.88 4.83
N VAL A 140 -21.64 0.89 4.54
CA VAL A 140 -22.33 -0.21 3.84
C VAL A 140 -21.77 -0.56 2.46
N TYR A 141 -20.96 0.32 1.88
CA TYR A 141 -20.29 0.07 0.60
C TYR A 141 -19.00 -0.76 0.73
N PHE A 142 -18.56 -1.10 1.95
CA PHE A 142 -17.29 -1.79 2.21
C PHE A 142 -17.45 -3.21 2.78
N CYS A 143 -18.67 -3.72 2.82
CA CYS A 143 -19.00 -5.07 3.34
C CYS A 143 -19.15 -6.09 2.23
#